data_900987dfd83701232ea6ace838cb08d8
#
_entry.id   900987dfd83701232ea6ace838cb08d8
#
_cell.length_a   1.000
_cell.length_b   1.000
_cell.length_c   1.000
_cell.angle_alpha   90.00
_cell.angle_beta   90.00
_cell.angle_gamma   90.00
#
_symmetry.space_group_name_H-M   'P 1'
#
loop_
_entity.id
_entity.type
_entity.pdbx_description
1 polymer ?
#
loop_
_entity_poly.entity_id
_entity_poly.type
_entity_poly.pdbx_seq_one_letter_code
_entity_poly.pdbx_strand_id
1 'polypeptide(L)'
;MNRFAKRIIPCLDVKDGRVVKGVNFVGLVDAGDPVEIAKRYNEEGADELCFLDITASHLERDTIVDVVERVARELFIPLTVGGGIRTIDDISRLLNVGCDKISLNSAAIKNPNLIDEAANKFGSQCVVVAIDAKRNSSEISRGNLYDTARNSNGNLHGDMQNPDTNLDSETRNFGEILRSSQDEILTGNGESCGYSVFINGGRLDTGRDALAWAKEAQERGAGEILLTSMDCDGVKNGFELNLTRIFSALDIPVIASGGAGKMEHFKDAFLAGADACLAASIFHFREIEIKALKTYLQEQGIEVRM
;
A
#
# COMPACT_ATOMS: atom_id res chain seq x y z
N MET A 1 -23.04 10.30 5.92
CA MET A 1 -22.05 9.25 6.26
C MET A 1 -22.33 8.06 5.37
N ASN A 2 -21.40 7.66 4.52
CA ASN A 2 -21.50 6.46 3.70
C ASN A 2 -21.53 5.24 4.63
N ARG A 3 -22.61 4.48 4.58
CA ARG A 3 -22.84 3.29 5.45
C ARG A 3 -22.33 2.00 4.80
N PHE A 4 -21.17 2.04 4.18
CA PHE A 4 -20.53 0.82 3.71
C PHE A 4 -19.72 0.18 4.84
N ALA A 5 -19.88 -1.14 5.02
CA ALA A 5 -19.10 -1.88 6.00
C ALA A 5 -17.60 -1.73 5.72
N LYS A 6 -16.83 -1.43 6.76
CA LYS A 6 -15.38 -1.31 6.69
C LYS A 6 -14.74 -2.69 6.52
N ARG A 7 -13.64 -2.76 5.77
CA ARG A 7 -13.00 -4.03 5.39
C ARG A 7 -11.69 -4.23 6.14
N ILE A 8 -11.44 -5.46 6.58
CA ILE A 8 -10.17 -5.91 7.16
C ILE A 8 -9.48 -6.81 6.14
N ILE A 9 -8.30 -6.40 5.69
CA ILE A 9 -7.54 -7.02 4.60
C ILE A 9 -6.19 -7.53 5.12
N PRO A 10 -6.02 -8.83 5.37
CA PRO A 10 -4.70 -9.42 5.56
C PRO A 10 -3.84 -9.29 4.30
N CYS A 11 -2.51 -9.13 4.50
CA CYS A 11 -1.55 -9.08 3.39
C CYS A 11 -0.53 -10.22 3.50
N LEU A 12 -0.28 -10.90 2.38
CA LEU A 12 0.77 -11.89 2.21
C LEU A 12 1.88 -11.30 1.33
N ASP A 13 3.05 -11.06 1.91
CA ASP A 13 4.26 -10.81 1.13
C ASP A 13 4.83 -12.15 0.68
N VAL A 14 4.93 -12.36 -0.62
CA VAL A 14 5.38 -13.64 -1.19
C VAL A 14 6.68 -13.44 -1.94
N LYS A 15 7.63 -14.32 -1.66
CA LYS A 15 8.91 -14.40 -2.36
C LYS A 15 9.19 -15.86 -2.73
N ASP A 16 9.54 -16.08 -3.98
CA ASP A 16 9.88 -17.43 -4.51
C ASP A 16 8.79 -18.49 -4.17
N GLY A 17 7.51 -18.08 -4.25
CA GLY A 17 6.35 -18.93 -3.97
C GLY A 17 6.08 -19.22 -2.48
N ARG A 18 6.79 -18.58 -1.55
CA ARG A 18 6.62 -18.73 -0.10
C ARG A 18 6.21 -17.40 0.54
N VAL A 19 5.37 -17.46 1.54
CA VAL A 19 5.08 -16.27 2.36
C VAL A 19 6.30 -15.94 3.20
N VAL A 20 6.72 -14.68 3.17
CA VAL A 20 7.88 -14.19 3.92
C VAL A 20 7.51 -13.01 4.79
N LYS A 21 8.24 -12.84 5.87
CA LYS A 21 8.13 -11.68 6.76
C LYS A 21 9.50 -11.13 7.12
N GLY A 22 9.60 -9.81 7.13
CA GLY A 22 10.77 -9.06 7.57
C GLY A 22 10.38 -7.63 7.94
N VAL A 23 11.28 -6.94 8.62
CA VAL A 23 11.13 -5.49 8.89
C VAL A 23 11.76 -4.75 7.72
N ASN A 24 10.99 -3.86 7.06
CA ASN A 24 11.44 -3.08 5.88
C ASN A 24 12.06 -3.96 4.78
N PHE A 25 11.47 -5.14 4.51
CA PHE A 25 11.97 -6.12 3.54
C PHE A 25 13.40 -6.65 3.79
N VAL A 26 13.92 -6.48 5.00
CA VAL A 26 15.24 -6.96 5.42
C VAL A 26 15.06 -8.11 6.41
N GLY A 27 15.97 -9.11 6.35
CA GLY A 27 15.92 -10.26 7.26
C GLY A 27 14.67 -11.13 7.06
N LEU A 28 14.27 -11.37 5.80
CA LEU A 28 13.08 -12.14 5.46
C LEU A 28 13.16 -13.55 6.04
N VAL A 29 12.13 -13.95 6.79
CA VAL A 29 11.92 -15.26 7.35
C VAL A 29 10.76 -15.93 6.63
N ASP A 30 10.90 -17.19 6.27
CA ASP A 30 9.82 -18.03 5.71
C ASP A 30 8.69 -18.14 6.76
N ALA A 31 7.51 -17.78 6.35
CA ALA A 31 6.33 -17.72 7.21
C ALA A 31 5.28 -18.77 6.83
N GLY A 32 5.49 -19.56 5.79
CA GLY A 32 4.66 -20.71 5.44
C GLY A 32 4.18 -20.76 3.99
N ASP A 33 3.31 -21.74 3.74
CA ASP A 33 2.66 -21.92 2.43
C ASP A 33 1.55 -20.87 2.23
N PRO A 34 1.53 -20.14 1.11
CA PRO A 34 0.54 -19.09 0.85
C PRO A 34 -0.89 -19.64 0.76
N VAL A 35 -1.10 -20.85 0.28
CA VAL A 35 -2.43 -21.47 0.16
C VAL A 35 -3.02 -21.78 1.53
N GLU A 36 -2.24 -22.38 2.42
CA GLU A 36 -2.68 -22.70 3.79
C GLU A 36 -2.99 -21.42 4.59
N ILE A 37 -2.18 -20.38 4.41
CA ILE A 37 -2.39 -19.11 5.11
C ILE A 37 -3.62 -18.38 4.55
N ALA A 38 -3.82 -18.37 3.24
CA ALA A 38 -4.99 -17.78 2.59
C ALA A 38 -6.29 -18.45 3.07
N LYS A 39 -6.32 -19.79 3.11
CA LYS A 39 -7.45 -20.56 3.62
C LYS A 39 -7.77 -20.20 5.06
N ARG A 40 -6.75 -20.11 5.91
CA ARG A 40 -6.91 -19.69 7.30
C ARG A 40 -7.56 -18.29 7.41
N TYR A 41 -7.10 -17.30 6.64
CA TYR A 41 -7.69 -15.96 6.68
C TYR A 41 -9.13 -15.92 6.18
N ASN A 42 -9.46 -16.73 5.17
CA ASN A 42 -10.84 -16.90 4.72
C ASN A 42 -11.72 -17.47 5.86
N GLU A 43 -11.25 -18.49 6.59
CA GLU A 43 -11.95 -19.09 7.73
C GLU A 43 -12.05 -18.15 8.95
N GLU A 44 -11.04 -17.31 9.17
CA GLU A 44 -11.00 -16.27 10.20
C GLU A 44 -11.92 -15.08 9.91
N GLY A 45 -12.53 -15.01 8.71
CA GLY A 45 -13.49 -13.99 8.32
C GLY A 45 -12.86 -12.69 7.84
N ALA A 46 -11.71 -12.75 7.15
CA ALA A 46 -11.18 -11.61 6.40
C ALA A 46 -12.19 -11.16 5.33
N ASP A 47 -12.23 -9.86 5.02
CA ASP A 47 -13.13 -9.34 4.00
C ASP A 47 -12.54 -9.44 2.58
N GLU A 48 -11.24 -9.38 2.46
CA GLU A 48 -10.45 -9.54 1.23
C GLU A 48 -9.06 -10.06 1.61
N LEU A 49 -8.30 -10.57 0.63
CA LEU A 49 -6.90 -10.92 0.79
C LEU A 49 -6.05 -10.12 -0.19
N CYS A 50 -4.96 -9.55 0.29
CA CYS A 50 -3.94 -8.94 -0.55
C CYS A 50 -2.72 -9.86 -0.64
N PHE A 51 -2.22 -10.09 -1.85
CA PHE A 51 -1.06 -10.92 -2.17
C PHE A 51 -0.04 -10.06 -2.91
N LEU A 52 1.12 -9.81 -2.31
CA LEU A 52 2.18 -8.99 -2.89
C LEU A 52 3.39 -9.84 -3.25
N ASP A 53 3.65 -10.00 -4.54
CA ASP A 53 4.88 -10.59 -5.03
C ASP A 53 6.03 -9.61 -4.87
N ILE A 54 6.95 -9.90 -3.95
CA ILE A 54 8.17 -9.13 -3.72
C ILE A 54 9.40 -9.76 -4.36
N THR A 55 9.21 -10.73 -5.25
CA THR A 55 10.27 -11.40 -6.01
C THR A 55 10.94 -10.41 -6.98
N ALA A 56 12.25 -10.29 -6.94
CA ALA A 56 12.99 -9.32 -7.75
C ALA A 56 13.20 -9.76 -9.22
N SER A 57 12.99 -11.05 -9.53
CA SER A 57 13.37 -11.67 -10.81
C SER A 57 12.22 -11.74 -11.83
N HIS A 58 12.54 -11.47 -13.09
CA HIS A 58 11.63 -11.64 -14.23
C HIS A 58 11.38 -13.11 -14.61
N LEU A 59 12.30 -14.00 -14.27
CA LEU A 59 12.27 -15.40 -14.69
C LEU A 59 11.31 -16.26 -13.88
N GLU A 60 10.78 -15.74 -12.76
CA GLU A 60 9.94 -16.49 -11.82
C GLU A 60 8.44 -16.14 -11.92
N ARG A 61 8.02 -15.40 -12.95
CA ARG A 61 6.63 -14.97 -13.12
C ARG A 61 5.63 -16.11 -13.30
N ASP A 62 6.03 -17.17 -13.95
CA ASP A 62 5.13 -18.32 -14.14
C ASP A 62 4.87 -19.02 -12.80
N THR A 63 5.86 -19.04 -11.91
CA THR A 63 5.71 -19.56 -10.55
C THR A 63 4.69 -18.79 -9.74
N ILE A 64 4.66 -17.43 -9.85
CA ILE A 64 3.70 -16.63 -9.09
C ILE A 64 2.27 -16.80 -9.60
N VAL A 65 2.06 -16.91 -10.91
CA VAL A 65 0.75 -17.17 -11.52
C VAL A 65 0.17 -18.49 -11.05
N ASP A 66 1.00 -19.55 -10.98
CA ASP A 66 0.60 -20.87 -10.47
C ASP A 66 0.23 -20.82 -8.98
N VAL A 67 0.98 -20.09 -8.17
CA VAL A 67 0.67 -19.88 -6.75
C VAL A 67 -0.64 -19.11 -6.58
N VAL A 68 -0.86 -18.04 -7.35
CA VAL A 68 -2.10 -17.26 -7.35
C VAL A 68 -3.30 -18.13 -7.72
N GLU A 69 -3.18 -18.98 -8.75
CA GLU A 69 -4.24 -19.91 -9.14
C GLU A 69 -4.61 -20.87 -8.00
N ARG A 70 -3.61 -21.45 -7.32
CA ARG A 70 -3.85 -22.35 -6.19
C ARG A 70 -4.51 -21.62 -5.02
N VAL A 71 -4.08 -20.40 -4.71
CA VAL A 71 -4.67 -19.56 -3.66
C VAL A 71 -6.12 -19.22 -4.02
N ALA A 72 -6.38 -18.74 -5.24
CA ALA A 72 -7.71 -18.34 -5.70
C ALA A 72 -8.75 -19.47 -5.61
N ARG A 73 -8.34 -20.72 -5.83
CA ARG A 73 -9.22 -21.90 -5.72
C ARG A 73 -9.74 -22.17 -4.30
N GLU A 74 -9.01 -21.73 -3.28
CA GLU A 74 -9.35 -21.95 -1.86
C GLU A 74 -10.07 -20.75 -1.23
N LEU A 75 -10.16 -19.60 -1.94
CA LEU A 75 -10.74 -18.39 -1.40
C LEU A 75 -12.19 -18.20 -1.85
N PHE A 76 -13.02 -17.70 -0.92
CA PHE A 76 -14.40 -17.22 -1.16
C PHE A 76 -14.53 -15.71 -0.90
N ILE A 77 -13.41 -15.03 -0.67
CA ILE A 77 -13.30 -13.58 -0.50
C ILE A 77 -12.45 -13.01 -1.64
N PRO A 78 -12.61 -11.72 -2.01
CA PRO A 78 -11.85 -11.12 -3.09
C PRO A 78 -10.34 -11.21 -2.87
N LEU A 79 -9.61 -11.53 -3.95
CA LEU A 79 -8.16 -11.61 -3.98
C LEU A 79 -7.58 -10.47 -4.80
N THR A 80 -6.78 -9.61 -4.17
CA THR A 80 -5.98 -8.58 -4.82
C THR A 80 -4.55 -9.08 -4.98
N VAL A 81 -4.00 -9.01 -6.19
CA VAL A 81 -2.61 -9.41 -6.47
C VAL A 81 -1.80 -8.21 -6.93
N GLY A 82 -0.66 -7.98 -6.30
CA GLY A 82 0.30 -6.93 -6.64
C GLY A 82 1.73 -7.45 -6.74
N GLY A 83 2.61 -6.58 -7.23
CA GLY A 83 4.01 -6.90 -7.45
C GLY A 83 4.32 -7.37 -8.87
N GLY A 84 5.37 -6.83 -9.47
CA GLY A 84 5.89 -7.27 -10.78
C GLY A 84 5.01 -7.00 -12.01
N ILE A 85 3.79 -6.50 -11.89
CA ILE A 85 2.83 -6.25 -12.98
C ILE A 85 3.29 -5.04 -13.79
N ARG A 86 3.42 -5.20 -15.12
CA ARG A 86 3.95 -4.15 -16.01
C ARG A 86 3.15 -3.96 -17.30
N THR A 87 2.38 -4.96 -17.72
CA THR A 87 1.68 -4.97 -18.98
C THR A 87 0.22 -5.42 -18.82
N ILE A 88 -0.60 -5.10 -19.80
CA ILE A 88 -1.99 -5.58 -19.89
C ILE A 88 -2.07 -7.11 -19.96
N ASP A 89 -1.06 -7.76 -20.55
CA ASP A 89 -1.00 -9.21 -20.60
C ASP A 89 -0.70 -9.82 -19.22
N ASP A 90 0.16 -9.20 -18.43
CA ASP A 90 0.37 -9.61 -17.02
C ASP A 90 -0.96 -9.55 -16.25
N ILE A 91 -1.70 -8.44 -16.39
CA ILE A 91 -3.02 -8.25 -15.76
C ILE A 91 -4.00 -9.32 -16.22
N SER A 92 -4.09 -9.53 -17.53
CA SER A 92 -5.00 -10.53 -18.11
C SER A 92 -4.70 -11.93 -17.59
N ARG A 93 -3.43 -12.32 -17.48
CA ARG A 93 -3.01 -13.63 -16.94
C ARG A 93 -3.45 -13.81 -15.49
N LEU A 94 -3.24 -12.80 -14.64
CA LEU A 94 -3.60 -12.88 -13.23
C LEU A 94 -5.12 -12.93 -13.02
N LEU A 95 -5.90 -12.10 -13.72
CA LEU A 95 -7.35 -12.14 -13.64
C LEU A 95 -7.92 -13.48 -14.16
N ASN A 96 -7.32 -14.05 -15.21
CA ASN A 96 -7.77 -15.34 -15.77
C ASN A 96 -7.52 -16.52 -14.83
N VAL A 97 -6.54 -16.46 -13.94
CA VAL A 97 -6.30 -17.53 -12.96
C VAL A 97 -7.07 -17.35 -11.64
N GLY A 98 -7.88 -16.29 -11.55
CA GLY A 98 -8.90 -16.17 -10.50
C GLY A 98 -8.65 -15.06 -9.47
N CYS A 99 -7.69 -14.13 -9.68
CA CYS A 99 -7.69 -12.94 -8.84
C CYS A 99 -8.81 -11.96 -9.27
N ASP A 100 -9.33 -11.18 -8.34
CA ASP A 100 -10.42 -10.23 -8.56
C ASP A 100 -9.90 -8.83 -8.89
N LYS A 101 -8.75 -8.48 -8.32
CA LYS A 101 -8.14 -7.16 -8.44
C LYS A 101 -6.64 -7.27 -8.65
N ILE A 102 -6.07 -6.31 -9.35
CA ILE A 102 -4.63 -6.13 -9.50
C ILE A 102 -4.18 -4.83 -8.84
N SER A 103 -2.98 -4.84 -8.24
CA SER A 103 -2.41 -3.67 -7.60
C SER A 103 -1.17 -3.19 -8.38
N LEU A 104 -1.24 -1.95 -8.88
CA LEU A 104 -0.20 -1.28 -9.65
C LEU A 104 0.50 -0.22 -8.79
N ASN A 105 1.83 -0.24 -8.72
CA ASN A 105 2.65 0.77 -8.05
C ASN A 105 3.64 1.38 -9.06
N SER A 106 4.90 0.98 -9.05
CA SER A 106 5.97 1.56 -9.88
C SER A 106 5.67 1.55 -11.39
N ALA A 107 4.95 0.54 -11.88
CA ALA A 107 4.54 0.46 -13.27
C ALA A 107 3.58 1.58 -13.67
N ALA A 108 2.61 1.90 -12.80
CA ALA A 108 1.67 2.98 -13.02
C ALA A 108 2.35 4.36 -13.01
N ILE A 109 3.34 4.57 -12.14
CA ILE A 109 4.14 5.81 -12.14
C ILE A 109 4.96 5.96 -13.42
N LYS A 110 5.56 4.86 -13.91
CA LYS A 110 6.37 4.85 -15.14
C LYS A 110 5.53 4.99 -16.41
N ASN A 111 4.35 4.39 -16.42
CA ASN A 111 3.39 4.42 -17.53
C ASN A 111 1.97 4.60 -16.98
N PRO A 112 1.51 5.83 -16.73
CA PRO A 112 0.15 6.08 -16.23
C PRO A 112 -0.97 5.55 -17.13
N ASN A 113 -0.73 5.47 -18.45
CA ASN A 113 -1.71 4.93 -19.41
C ASN A 113 -2.06 3.47 -19.13
N LEU A 114 -1.21 2.73 -18.40
CA LEU A 114 -1.53 1.37 -17.98
C LEU A 114 -2.79 1.31 -17.10
N ILE A 115 -3.07 2.36 -16.33
CA ILE A 115 -4.30 2.47 -15.52
C ILE A 115 -5.50 2.60 -16.44
N ASP A 116 -5.44 3.52 -17.43
CA ASP A 116 -6.52 3.75 -18.41
C ASP A 116 -6.82 2.48 -19.21
N GLU A 117 -5.78 1.82 -19.71
CA GLU A 117 -5.92 0.58 -20.49
C GLU A 117 -6.52 -0.56 -19.65
N ALA A 118 -6.06 -0.72 -18.41
CA ALA A 118 -6.57 -1.74 -17.49
C ALA A 118 -8.03 -1.47 -17.12
N ALA A 119 -8.38 -0.24 -16.75
CA ALA A 119 -9.73 0.16 -16.40
C ALA A 119 -10.71 0.00 -17.58
N ASN A 120 -10.30 0.39 -18.79
CA ASN A 120 -11.11 0.23 -19.99
C ASN A 120 -11.33 -1.24 -20.38
N LYS A 121 -10.33 -2.09 -20.20
CA LYS A 121 -10.40 -3.50 -20.60
C LYS A 121 -11.08 -4.39 -19.57
N PHE A 122 -10.83 -4.17 -18.28
CA PHE A 122 -11.24 -5.08 -17.20
C PHE A 122 -12.24 -4.43 -16.23
N GLY A 123 -12.44 -3.12 -16.31
CA GLY A 123 -13.28 -2.34 -15.39
C GLY A 123 -12.46 -1.74 -14.25
N SER A 124 -12.83 -0.54 -13.81
CA SER A 124 -12.17 0.18 -12.70
C SER A 124 -12.12 -0.63 -11.41
N GLN A 125 -13.15 -1.42 -11.13
CA GLN A 125 -13.25 -2.26 -9.92
C GLN A 125 -12.10 -3.30 -9.79
N CYS A 126 -11.43 -3.64 -10.90
CA CYS A 126 -10.28 -4.55 -10.90
C CYS A 126 -8.94 -3.83 -10.67
N VAL A 127 -8.91 -2.48 -10.69
CA VAL A 127 -7.67 -1.70 -10.68
C VAL A 127 -7.47 -1.02 -9.33
N VAL A 128 -6.49 -1.48 -8.57
CA VAL A 128 -6.00 -0.83 -7.35
C VAL A 128 -4.69 -0.13 -7.67
N VAL A 129 -4.55 1.15 -7.32
CA VAL A 129 -3.26 1.84 -7.41
C VAL A 129 -2.64 1.92 -6.03
N ALA A 130 -1.47 1.28 -5.87
CA ALA A 130 -0.70 1.32 -4.64
C ALA A 130 0.20 2.56 -4.62
N ILE A 131 0.18 3.27 -3.50
CA ILE A 131 0.96 4.49 -3.26
C ILE A 131 1.76 4.33 -1.98
N ASP A 132 3.07 4.20 -2.11
CA ASP A 132 3.98 4.28 -0.98
C ASP A 132 4.30 5.75 -0.74
N ALA A 133 3.76 6.31 0.34
CA ALA A 133 3.87 7.72 0.66
C ALA A 133 4.82 7.94 1.85
N LYS A 134 5.68 8.95 1.75
CA LYS A 134 6.58 9.37 2.82
C LYS A 134 6.47 10.87 3.05
N ARG A 135 6.53 11.28 4.32
CA ARG A 135 6.46 12.70 4.70
C ARG A 135 7.68 13.47 4.21
N ASN A 136 7.48 14.65 3.65
CA ASN A 136 8.55 15.50 3.15
C ASN A 136 9.37 16.09 4.30
N SER A 137 10.70 16.03 4.19
CA SER A 137 11.63 16.51 5.24
C SER A 137 11.50 18.01 5.54
N SER A 138 11.08 18.81 4.55
CA SER A 138 10.88 20.25 4.70
C SER A 138 9.70 20.63 5.61
N GLU A 139 8.73 19.74 5.81
CA GLU A 139 7.57 19.98 6.68
C GLU A 139 7.76 19.50 8.11
N ILE A 140 8.73 18.61 8.34
CA ILE A 140 9.13 18.22 9.71
C ILE A 140 9.58 19.46 10.50
N SER A 141 10.20 20.44 9.84
CA SER A 141 10.63 21.71 10.45
C SER A 141 9.46 22.66 10.76
N ARG A 142 8.30 22.56 10.13
CA ARG A 142 7.13 23.40 10.38
C ARG A 142 6.16 22.80 11.42
N GLY A 143 6.05 21.48 11.48
CA GLY A 143 5.21 20.77 12.46
C GLY A 143 5.74 20.87 13.90
N ASN A 144 7.06 20.98 14.08
CA ASN A 144 7.68 21.09 15.41
C ASN A 144 7.50 22.46 16.09
N LEU A 145 6.91 23.46 15.45
CA LEU A 145 6.62 24.77 16.06
C LEU A 145 5.39 24.75 16.99
N TYR A 146 4.55 23.73 16.93
CA TYR A 146 3.39 23.58 17.82
C TYR A 146 3.60 22.58 18.98
N ASP A 147 4.59 21.66 18.86
CA ASP A 147 4.88 20.63 19.90
C ASP A 147 6.05 20.99 20.82
N THR A 148 6.84 22.03 20.54
CA THR A 148 8.02 22.42 21.35
C THR A 148 7.70 23.27 22.57
N ALA A 149 6.42 23.38 22.98
CA ALA A 149 6.07 24.00 24.28
C ALA A 149 6.21 23.03 25.49
N ARG A 150 6.62 21.78 25.28
CA ARG A 150 6.91 20.83 26.38
C ARG A 150 8.13 19.97 26.05
N ASN A 151 9.24 20.37 26.56
CA ASN A 151 10.48 19.65 26.90
C ASN A 151 11.76 20.13 26.21
N SER A 152 12.46 20.99 26.92
CA SER A 152 13.88 21.27 26.72
C SER A 152 14.72 20.14 27.35
N ASN A 153 15.62 19.56 26.55
CA ASN A 153 17.01 19.13 26.82
C ASN A 153 17.40 17.85 26.09
N GLY A 154 18.47 17.93 25.31
CA GLY A 154 19.20 16.76 24.84
C GLY A 154 19.82 16.91 23.43
N ASN A 155 21.14 17.17 23.41
CA ASN A 155 22.02 17.17 22.22
C ASN A 155 22.01 15.85 21.45
N LEU A 156 21.97 15.92 20.13
CA LEU A 156 22.44 14.84 19.26
C LEU A 156 23.17 15.42 18.04
N HIS A 157 24.48 15.23 18.00
CA HIS A 157 25.29 15.25 16.77
C HIS A 157 25.30 13.84 16.18
N GLY A 158 25.01 13.70 14.89
CA GLY A 158 25.16 12.47 14.13
C GLY A 158 25.32 12.80 12.66
N ASP A 159 26.53 12.58 12.13
CA ASP A 159 26.90 12.77 10.72
C ASP A 159 26.12 11.81 9.83
N MET A 160 25.35 12.33 8.87
CA MET A 160 24.77 11.54 7.77
C MET A 160 25.73 11.54 6.58
N GLN A 161 26.29 10.38 6.28
CA GLN A 161 27.00 10.12 5.05
C GLN A 161 26.00 9.94 3.90
N ASN A 162 26.29 10.57 2.77
CA ASN A 162 25.50 10.64 1.54
C ASN A 162 25.53 9.28 0.79
N PRO A 163 24.37 8.66 0.44
CA PRO A 163 24.32 7.33 -0.20
C PRO A 163 24.30 7.33 -1.74
N ASP A 164 24.84 8.34 -2.41
CA ASP A 164 24.68 8.55 -3.85
C ASP A 164 25.72 7.84 -4.76
N THR A 165 26.12 6.62 -4.47
CA THR A 165 27.15 5.99 -5.31
C THR A 165 26.84 4.58 -5.82
N ASN A 166 25.61 4.26 -6.29
CA ASN A 166 25.40 3.08 -7.16
C ASN A 166 23.96 2.98 -7.68
N LEU A 167 23.51 3.98 -8.44
CA LEU A 167 22.31 3.88 -9.25
C LEU A 167 22.68 3.43 -10.67
N ASP A 168 21.98 2.44 -11.22
CA ASP A 168 22.15 1.99 -12.60
C ASP A 168 21.72 3.07 -13.62
N SER A 169 22.06 2.87 -14.89
CA SER A 169 21.79 3.86 -15.95
C SER A 169 20.29 4.06 -16.23
N GLU A 170 19.45 3.05 -15.99
CA GLU A 170 17.99 3.16 -16.15
C GLU A 170 17.38 4.05 -15.06
N THR A 171 17.87 3.94 -13.83
CA THR A 171 17.40 4.74 -12.70
C THR A 171 17.78 6.21 -12.85
N ARG A 172 18.95 6.51 -13.46
CA ARG A 172 19.38 7.90 -13.76
C ARG A 172 18.52 8.54 -14.84
N ASN A 173 18.26 7.81 -15.94
CA ASN A 173 17.45 8.30 -17.05
C ASN A 173 16.00 8.58 -16.62
N PHE A 174 15.45 7.73 -15.73
CA PHE A 174 14.13 7.93 -15.16
C PHE A 174 14.05 9.14 -14.21
N GLY A 175 15.10 9.40 -13.45
CA GLY A 175 15.20 10.59 -12.59
C GLY A 175 15.20 11.91 -13.39
N GLU A 176 15.77 11.94 -14.59
CA GLU A 176 15.73 13.11 -15.49
C GLU A 176 14.34 13.30 -16.12
N ILE A 177 13.66 12.22 -16.51
CA ILE A 177 12.29 12.28 -17.03
C ILE A 177 11.30 12.78 -15.95
N LEU A 178 11.47 12.35 -14.70
CA LEU A 178 10.63 12.82 -13.60
C LEU A 178 10.84 14.32 -13.31
N ARG A 179 12.06 14.84 -13.39
CA ARG A 179 12.34 16.27 -13.17
C ARG A 179 11.72 17.16 -14.24
N SER A 180 11.74 16.74 -15.50
CA SER A 180 11.12 17.48 -16.60
C SER A 180 9.59 17.53 -16.51
N SER A 181 8.95 16.52 -15.93
CA SER A 181 7.49 16.52 -15.68
C SER A 181 7.07 17.29 -14.43
N GLN A 182 7.98 17.57 -13.49
CA GLN A 182 7.68 18.39 -12.31
C GLN A 182 7.42 19.86 -12.64
N ASP A 183 8.08 20.42 -13.64
CA ASP A 183 7.91 21.83 -14.04
C ASP A 183 6.53 22.10 -14.66
N GLU A 184 5.86 21.12 -15.23
CA GLU A 184 4.49 21.26 -15.78
C GLU A 184 3.37 21.11 -14.72
N ILE A 185 3.62 20.37 -13.63
CA ILE A 185 2.61 20.08 -12.57
C ILE A 185 2.53 21.21 -11.53
N LEU A 186 3.60 21.99 -11.35
CA LEU A 186 3.67 23.09 -10.35
C LEU A 186 2.89 24.36 -10.75
N THR A 187 2.27 24.43 -11.92
CA THR A 187 1.48 25.59 -12.36
C THR A 187 0.01 25.59 -11.94
N GLY A 188 -0.45 24.56 -11.23
CA GLY A 188 -1.76 24.56 -10.57
C GLY A 188 -1.63 25.03 -9.12
N ASN A 189 -2.47 25.97 -8.69
CA ASN A 189 -2.55 26.54 -7.34
C ASN A 189 -2.88 25.49 -6.22
N GLY A 190 -2.14 24.39 -6.15
CA GLY A 190 -2.33 23.32 -5.16
C GLY A 190 -1.20 23.34 -4.14
N GLU A 191 -1.51 23.63 -2.88
CA GLU A 191 -0.59 23.35 -1.78
C GLU A 191 -0.24 21.87 -1.78
N SER A 192 1.05 21.52 -1.61
CA SER A 192 1.51 20.14 -1.45
C SER A 192 0.82 19.48 -0.26
N CYS A 193 0.43 18.22 -0.39
CA CYS A 193 -0.13 17.47 0.74
C CYS A 193 0.91 17.12 1.83
N GLY A 194 2.18 17.43 1.59
CA GLY A 194 3.29 17.18 2.52
C GLY A 194 3.86 15.76 2.46
N TYR A 195 3.45 14.95 1.48
CA TYR A 195 3.93 13.59 1.27
C TYR A 195 4.34 13.37 -0.19
N SER A 196 5.49 12.72 -0.41
CA SER A 196 5.98 12.31 -1.72
C SER A 196 5.71 10.83 -1.98
N VAL A 197 5.52 10.50 -3.27
CA VAL A 197 5.38 9.11 -3.74
C VAL A 197 6.75 8.48 -3.91
N PHE A 198 6.90 7.26 -3.37
CA PHE A 198 8.08 6.42 -3.54
C PHE A 198 7.76 5.20 -4.40
N ILE A 199 8.78 4.69 -5.11
CA ILE A 199 8.69 3.50 -5.97
C ILE A 199 9.85 2.53 -5.69
N ASN A 200 9.83 1.39 -6.40
CA ASN A 200 10.85 0.34 -6.28
C ASN A 200 11.02 -0.18 -4.84
N GLY A 201 9.89 -0.42 -4.15
CA GLY A 201 9.91 -0.86 -2.75
C GLY A 201 10.44 0.21 -1.79
N GLY A 202 10.04 1.46 -1.99
CA GLY A 202 10.41 2.59 -1.13
C GLY A 202 11.83 3.13 -1.31
N ARG A 203 12.54 2.73 -2.37
CA ARG A 203 13.95 3.09 -2.57
C ARG A 203 14.17 4.36 -3.38
N LEU A 204 13.19 4.79 -4.15
CA LEU A 204 13.31 5.94 -5.04
C LEU A 204 12.16 6.92 -4.77
N ASP A 205 12.50 8.11 -4.31
CA ASP A 205 11.59 9.25 -4.26
C ASP A 205 11.34 9.77 -5.68
N THR A 206 10.08 9.86 -6.06
CA THR A 206 9.68 10.39 -7.37
C THR A 206 9.57 11.91 -7.37
N GLY A 207 9.54 12.54 -6.19
CA GLY A 207 9.23 13.95 -6.01
C GLY A 207 7.77 14.33 -6.31
N ARG A 208 6.90 13.37 -6.72
CA ARG A 208 5.49 13.63 -6.98
C ARG A 208 4.74 13.77 -5.66
N ASP A 209 3.86 14.76 -5.58
CA ASP A 209 2.90 14.87 -4.48
C ASP A 209 1.96 13.68 -4.47
N ALA A 210 1.81 13.05 -3.29
CA ALA A 210 1.09 11.80 -3.17
C ALA A 210 -0.43 11.95 -3.44
N LEU A 211 -1.05 13.07 -3.03
CA LEU A 211 -2.47 13.31 -3.28
C LEU A 211 -2.71 13.67 -4.75
N ALA A 212 -1.84 14.47 -5.35
CA ALA A 212 -1.93 14.81 -6.77
C ALA A 212 -1.86 13.55 -7.63
N TRP A 213 -0.96 12.63 -7.30
CA TRP A 213 -0.89 11.34 -7.98
C TRP A 213 -2.13 10.48 -7.78
N ALA A 214 -2.69 10.43 -6.58
CA ALA A 214 -3.91 9.68 -6.30
C ALA A 214 -5.11 10.22 -7.10
N LYS A 215 -5.25 11.54 -7.23
CA LYS A 215 -6.27 12.17 -8.06
C LYS A 215 -6.10 11.82 -9.54
N GLU A 216 -4.88 11.92 -10.07
CA GLU A 216 -4.58 11.50 -11.44
C GLU A 216 -4.92 10.00 -11.64
N ALA A 217 -4.56 9.14 -10.71
CA ALA A 217 -4.89 7.71 -10.79
C ALA A 217 -6.41 7.47 -10.79
N GLN A 218 -7.18 8.19 -9.95
CA GLN A 218 -8.64 8.16 -9.96
C GLN A 218 -9.22 8.61 -11.31
N GLU A 219 -8.76 9.73 -11.85
CA GLU A 219 -9.19 10.26 -13.15
C GLU A 219 -8.91 9.29 -14.30
N ARG A 220 -7.82 8.52 -14.22
CA ARG A 220 -7.45 7.48 -15.19
C ARG A 220 -8.24 6.18 -15.03
N GLY A 221 -9.09 6.07 -14.00
CA GLY A 221 -9.96 4.93 -13.79
C GLY A 221 -9.50 3.92 -12.75
N ALA A 222 -8.59 4.27 -11.86
CA ALA A 222 -8.36 3.47 -10.64
C ALA A 222 -9.67 3.34 -9.85
N GLY A 223 -9.99 2.14 -9.42
CA GLY A 223 -11.18 1.87 -8.63
C GLY A 223 -10.93 1.95 -7.13
N GLU A 224 -9.67 1.93 -6.69
CA GLU A 224 -9.29 1.93 -5.28
C GLU A 224 -7.84 2.37 -5.09
N ILE A 225 -7.50 3.02 -3.98
CA ILE A 225 -6.14 3.38 -3.60
C ILE A 225 -5.68 2.52 -2.41
N LEU A 226 -4.56 1.82 -2.57
CA LEU A 226 -3.83 1.19 -1.46
C LEU A 226 -2.73 2.14 -0.99
N LEU A 227 -2.97 2.80 0.14
CA LEU A 227 -2.14 3.87 0.67
C LEU A 227 -1.24 3.36 1.80
N THR A 228 0.05 3.21 1.55
CA THR A 228 1.03 2.78 2.56
C THR A 228 1.83 3.97 3.06
N SER A 229 1.77 4.24 4.36
CA SER A 229 2.71 5.15 5.01
C SER A 229 4.04 4.46 5.28
N MET A 230 5.08 4.89 4.59
CA MET A 230 6.44 4.36 4.79
C MET A 230 7.01 4.74 6.16
N ASP A 231 6.57 5.86 6.74
CA ASP A 231 7.02 6.31 8.06
C ASP A 231 6.44 5.45 9.19
N CYS A 232 5.26 4.85 8.97
CA CYS A 232 4.58 4.01 9.95
C CYS A 232 4.77 2.51 9.70
N ASP A 233 5.17 2.10 8.49
CA ASP A 233 5.26 0.69 8.14
C ASP A 233 6.30 -0.06 8.98
N GLY A 234 5.88 -1.21 9.53
CA GLY A 234 6.70 -2.03 10.43
C GLY A 234 6.84 -1.50 11.87
N VAL A 235 6.39 -0.28 12.17
CA VAL A 235 6.61 0.38 13.48
C VAL A 235 5.58 -0.06 14.53
N LYS A 236 4.39 -0.51 14.14
CA LYS A 236 3.26 -0.94 15.01
C LYS A 236 2.70 0.15 15.95
N ASN A 237 2.93 1.44 15.67
CA ASN A 237 2.47 2.57 16.49
C ASN A 237 1.18 3.22 15.99
N GLY A 238 0.50 2.64 15.01
CA GLY A 238 -0.72 3.14 14.40
C GLY A 238 -0.53 3.54 12.94
N PHE A 239 -1.65 3.61 12.22
CA PHE A 239 -1.68 4.12 10.86
C PHE A 239 -1.40 5.63 10.83
N GLU A 240 -0.92 6.16 9.70
CA GLU A 240 -0.76 7.60 9.50
C GLU A 240 -2.12 8.27 9.30
N LEU A 241 -2.70 8.76 10.38
CA LEU A 241 -4.08 9.28 10.38
C LEU A 241 -4.23 10.57 9.58
N ASN A 242 -3.20 11.42 9.56
CA ASN A 242 -3.23 12.67 8.81
C ASN A 242 -3.24 12.38 7.30
N LEU A 243 -2.35 11.51 6.83
CA LEU A 243 -2.32 11.05 5.45
C LEU A 243 -3.66 10.40 5.06
N THR A 244 -4.22 9.55 5.91
CA THR A 244 -5.53 8.91 5.69
C THR A 244 -6.64 9.95 5.53
N ARG A 245 -6.70 10.99 6.38
CA ARG A 245 -7.70 12.07 6.27
C ARG A 245 -7.57 12.86 4.97
N ILE A 246 -6.34 13.16 4.55
CA ILE A 246 -6.09 13.87 3.29
C ILE A 246 -6.65 13.06 2.11
N PHE A 247 -6.42 11.74 2.09
CA PHE A 247 -6.87 10.86 1.01
C PHE A 247 -8.36 10.51 1.08
N SER A 248 -9.01 10.65 2.25
CA SER A 248 -10.47 10.43 2.37
C SER A 248 -11.31 11.44 1.57
N ALA A 249 -10.68 12.46 0.99
CA ALA A 249 -11.32 13.40 0.05
C ALA A 249 -11.43 12.87 -1.39
N LEU A 250 -10.86 11.69 -1.70
CA LEU A 250 -11.03 11.02 -2.99
C LEU A 250 -12.45 10.43 -3.09
N ASP A 251 -12.95 10.31 -4.33
CA ASP A 251 -14.27 9.71 -4.60
C ASP A 251 -14.22 8.17 -4.70
N ILE A 252 -13.04 7.59 -4.59
CA ILE A 252 -12.81 6.13 -4.61
C ILE A 252 -12.31 5.64 -3.24
N PRO A 253 -12.58 4.37 -2.89
CA PRO A 253 -12.17 3.80 -1.61
C PRO A 253 -10.67 3.90 -1.36
N VAL A 254 -10.30 4.13 -0.09
CA VAL A 254 -8.93 4.19 0.39
C VAL A 254 -8.66 3.08 1.39
N ILE A 255 -7.67 2.25 1.09
CA ILE A 255 -7.14 1.21 1.98
C ILE A 255 -5.95 1.77 2.73
N ALA A 256 -6.06 1.98 4.04
CA ALA A 256 -4.92 2.40 4.87
C ALA A 256 -3.98 1.21 5.14
N SER A 257 -2.69 1.42 4.98
CA SER A 257 -1.63 0.41 5.14
C SER A 257 -0.41 1.00 5.86
N GLY A 258 0.28 0.15 6.65
CA GLY A 258 1.47 0.50 7.41
C GLY A 258 1.15 1.02 8.82
N GLY A 259 1.72 0.36 9.86
CA GLY A 259 1.69 0.82 11.25
C GLY A 259 0.72 0.11 12.19
N ALA A 260 -0.12 -0.81 11.70
CA ALA A 260 -1.04 -1.55 12.55
C ALA A 260 -0.32 -2.35 13.65
N GLY A 261 -0.75 -2.21 14.90
CA GLY A 261 -0.17 -2.93 16.03
C GLY A 261 -1.18 -3.27 17.14
N LYS A 262 -2.33 -2.57 17.19
CA LYS A 262 -3.40 -2.78 18.18
C LYS A 262 -4.75 -2.62 17.52
N MET A 263 -5.83 -3.12 18.16
CA MET A 263 -7.20 -3.00 17.64
C MET A 263 -7.65 -1.54 17.53
N GLU A 264 -7.24 -0.69 18.47
CA GLU A 264 -7.55 0.75 18.48
C GLU A 264 -7.04 1.46 17.22
N HIS A 265 -5.90 1.02 16.67
CA HIS A 265 -5.33 1.61 15.46
C HIS A 265 -6.27 1.48 14.26
N PHE A 266 -6.97 0.36 14.13
CA PHE A 266 -7.98 0.15 13.08
C PHE A 266 -9.18 1.09 13.27
N LYS A 267 -9.69 1.20 14.50
CA LYS A 267 -10.75 2.16 14.81
C LYS A 267 -10.34 3.57 14.41
N ASP A 268 -9.16 4.01 14.80
CA ASP A 268 -8.66 5.36 14.53
C ASP A 268 -8.49 5.62 13.03
N ALA A 269 -8.01 4.63 12.25
CA ALA A 269 -7.91 4.72 10.80
C ALA A 269 -9.29 4.84 10.13
N PHE A 270 -10.29 4.08 10.58
CA PHE A 270 -11.67 4.18 10.07
C PHE A 270 -12.32 5.51 10.42
N LEU A 271 -12.08 6.03 11.62
CA LEU A 271 -12.54 7.38 12.01
C LEU A 271 -11.80 8.49 11.23
N ALA A 272 -10.58 8.25 10.79
CA ALA A 272 -9.83 9.14 9.91
C ALA A 272 -10.31 9.10 8.45
N GLY A 273 -11.20 8.16 8.09
CA GLY A 273 -11.84 8.10 6.78
C GLY A 273 -11.42 6.92 5.90
N ALA A 274 -10.56 6.00 6.37
CA ALA A 274 -10.26 4.79 5.63
C ALA A 274 -11.52 3.94 5.35
N ASP A 275 -11.59 3.29 4.17
CA ASP A 275 -12.66 2.35 3.81
C ASP A 275 -12.25 0.90 4.08
N ALA A 276 -10.95 0.66 4.12
CA ALA A 276 -10.35 -0.60 4.52
C ALA A 276 -9.04 -0.36 5.26
N CYS A 277 -8.64 -1.35 6.06
CA CYS A 277 -7.32 -1.41 6.68
C CYS A 277 -6.60 -2.69 6.28
N LEU A 278 -5.39 -2.53 5.74
CA LEU A 278 -4.51 -3.62 5.39
C LEU A 278 -3.44 -3.80 6.47
N ALA A 279 -3.24 -5.04 6.91
CA ALA A 279 -2.18 -5.39 7.85
C ALA A 279 -1.62 -6.78 7.56
N ALA A 280 -0.35 -6.98 7.88
CA ALA A 280 0.35 -8.23 7.61
C ALA A 280 0.78 -8.93 8.90
N SER A 281 1.83 -8.46 9.56
CA SER A 281 2.52 -9.18 10.65
C SER A 281 1.61 -9.53 11.83
N ILE A 282 0.73 -8.62 12.25
CA ILE A 282 -0.12 -8.82 13.43
C ILE A 282 -1.13 -9.96 13.23
N PHE A 283 -1.64 -10.16 12.00
CA PHE A 283 -2.51 -11.28 11.66
C PHE A 283 -1.70 -12.55 11.44
N HIS A 284 -0.54 -12.40 10.79
CA HIS A 284 0.32 -13.53 10.47
C HIS A 284 0.84 -14.22 11.73
N PHE A 285 1.32 -13.45 12.70
CA PHE A 285 1.79 -13.95 14.00
C PHE A 285 0.68 -14.15 15.04
N ARG A 286 -0.61 -13.99 14.64
CA ARG A 286 -1.78 -14.14 15.53
C ARG A 286 -1.72 -13.24 16.77
N GLU A 287 -1.12 -12.05 16.64
CA GLU A 287 -1.14 -11.05 17.70
C GLU A 287 -2.55 -10.46 17.87
N ILE A 288 -3.32 -10.41 16.76
CA ILE A 288 -4.73 -10.02 16.73
C ILE A 288 -5.48 -11.03 15.85
N GLU A 289 -6.55 -11.60 16.39
CA GLU A 289 -7.48 -12.43 15.62
C GLU A 289 -8.50 -11.55 14.89
N ILE A 290 -8.77 -11.85 13.61
CA ILE A 290 -9.66 -11.04 12.76
C ILE A 290 -11.08 -10.95 13.34
N LYS A 291 -11.63 -12.07 13.83
CA LYS A 291 -12.96 -12.08 14.48
C LYS A 291 -13.00 -11.22 15.74
N ALA A 292 -11.97 -11.28 16.58
CA ALA A 292 -11.89 -10.46 17.78
C ALA A 292 -11.78 -8.96 17.43
N LEU A 293 -10.99 -8.61 16.41
CA LEU A 293 -10.90 -7.24 15.90
C LEU A 293 -12.26 -6.74 15.39
N LYS A 294 -12.97 -7.54 14.60
CA LYS A 294 -14.30 -7.16 14.08
C LYS A 294 -15.31 -6.97 15.19
N THR A 295 -15.33 -7.85 16.20
CA THR A 295 -16.17 -7.70 17.39
C THR A 295 -15.88 -6.39 18.13
N TYR A 296 -14.58 -6.10 18.38
CA TYR A 296 -14.17 -4.85 19.00
C TYR A 296 -14.65 -3.63 18.18
N LEU A 297 -14.48 -3.65 16.84
CA LEU A 297 -14.89 -2.54 15.98
C LEU A 297 -16.41 -2.32 16.03
N GLN A 298 -17.22 -3.38 16.04
CA GLN A 298 -18.67 -3.26 16.22
C GLN A 298 -19.05 -2.64 17.56
N GLU A 299 -18.40 -3.05 18.67
CA GLU A 299 -18.58 -2.46 20.00
C GLU A 299 -18.20 -0.96 20.01
N GLN A 300 -17.27 -0.53 19.15
CA GLN A 300 -16.90 0.88 18.97
C GLN A 300 -17.79 1.63 17.98
N GLY A 301 -18.85 1.01 17.46
CA GLY A 301 -19.79 1.62 16.51
C GLY A 301 -19.28 1.69 15.06
N ILE A 302 -18.24 0.94 14.72
CA ILE A 302 -17.73 0.81 13.34
C ILE A 302 -18.46 -0.36 12.68
N GLU A 303 -19.11 -0.10 11.55
CA GLU A 303 -19.82 -1.13 10.79
C GLU A 303 -18.83 -2.03 10.04
N VAL A 304 -18.78 -3.31 10.35
CA VAL A 304 -17.98 -4.36 9.71
C VAL A 304 -18.83 -5.59 9.43
N ARG A 305 -18.44 -6.42 8.45
CA ARG A 305 -19.07 -7.73 8.21
C ARG A 305 -18.53 -8.74 9.23
N MET A 306 -19.40 -9.61 9.73
CA MET A 306 -19.02 -10.72 10.62
C MET A 306 -18.83 -12.00 9.83
#